data_efff0bff61c6273f7357f48dddaeee47
#
_entry.id   efff0bff61c6273f7357f48dddaeee47
#
_cell.length_a   1.000
_cell.length_b   1.000
_cell.length_c   1.000
_cell.angle_alpha   90.00
_cell.angle_beta   90.00
_cell.angle_gamma   90.00
#
_symmetry.space_group_name_H-M   'P 1'
#
loop_
_entity.id
_entity.type
_entity.pdbx_description
1 polymer ?
#
loop_
_entity_poly.entity_id
_entity_poly.type
_entity_poly.pdbx_seq_one_letter_code
_entity_poly.pdbx_strand_id
1 'polypeptide(L)'
;MTVESVDLATPQQSGALVLCLVAYYGLFASVMGGMAVALDTTAGERERQSLEPLLMTPARPVEIITGKWIAVSLFNLFVVLLTLAGFYLTLAFAPLPPVGVPFLFGARESARFLIVLIPMIVMLPAILLFVGSRARAFREAQANVSVLLFVVSLLPVIQLFLQRKEPDWIALIPVSGQYHLLNIALRGEALPIAQLAMAYLTPLALTALALALVARLLARESILAGK
;
A
#
# COMPACT_ATOMS: atom_id res chain seq x y z
N MET A 1 42.69 -24.95 -0.44
CA MET A 1 42.02 -24.34 -1.57
C MET A 1 41.11 -23.27 -0.98
N THR A 2 41.56 -22.03 -0.97
CA THR A 2 40.70 -20.88 -0.60
C THR A 2 39.84 -20.54 -1.80
N VAL A 3 38.54 -20.78 -1.68
CA VAL A 3 37.55 -20.34 -2.69
C VAL A 3 37.42 -18.85 -2.51
N GLU A 4 38.01 -18.07 -3.39
CA GLU A 4 37.82 -16.64 -3.50
C GLU A 4 36.48 -16.41 -4.20
N SER A 5 35.45 -16.01 -3.46
CA SER A 5 34.15 -15.62 -4.03
C SER A 5 34.32 -14.29 -4.76
N VAL A 6 34.51 -14.36 -6.06
CA VAL A 6 34.51 -13.16 -6.94
C VAL A 6 33.06 -12.76 -7.12
N ASP A 7 32.66 -11.66 -6.51
CA ASP A 7 31.36 -11.02 -6.76
C ASP A 7 31.41 -10.41 -8.16
N LEU A 8 30.69 -11.02 -9.10
CA LEU A 8 30.62 -10.58 -10.50
C LEU A 8 29.68 -9.37 -10.70
N ALA A 9 28.92 -9.00 -9.64
CA ALA A 9 28.06 -7.82 -9.70
C ALA A 9 28.90 -6.55 -9.53
N THR A 10 28.77 -5.61 -10.45
CA THR A 10 29.39 -4.29 -10.26
C THR A 10 28.76 -3.59 -9.05
N PRO A 11 29.54 -2.81 -8.26
CA PRO A 11 28.99 -2.07 -7.11
C PRO A 11 27.74 -1.23 -7.45
N GLN A 12 27.67 -0.73 -8.69
CA GLN A 12 26.50 0.02 -9.19
C GLN A 12 25.26 -0.85 -9.37
N GLN A 13 25.40 -2.11 -9.79
CA GLN A 13 24.29 -3.05 -9.94
C GLN A 13 23.75 -3.49 -8.57
N SER A 14 24.63 -3.76 -7.63
CA SER A 14 24.23 -4.12 -6.25
C SER A 14 23.51 -2.95 -5.57
N GLY A 15 23.97 -1.70 -5.77
CA GLY A 15 23.31 -0.50 -5.27
C GLY A 15 21.91 -0.30 -5.86
N ALA A 16 21.76 -0.48 -7.16
CA ALA A 16 20.47 -0.37 -7.83
C ALA A 16 19.45 -1.39 -7.31
N LEU A 17 19.88 -2.64 -7.06
CA LEU A 17 19.02 -3.68 -6.49
C LEU A 17 18.55 -3.33 -5.07
N VAL A 18 19.44 -2.84 -4.20
CA VAL A 18 19.07 -2.40 -2.85
C VAL A 18 18.05 -1.27 -2.91
N LEU A 19 18.25 -0.29 -3.79
CA LEU A 19 17.31 0.81 -3.99
C LEU A 19 15.91 0.30 -4.42
N CYS A 20 15.87 -0.59 -5.40
CA CYS A 20 14.61 -1.18 -5.87
C CYS A 20 13.91 -1.98 -4.76
N LEU A 21 14.65 -2.69 -3.91
CA LEU A 21 14.09 -3.43 -2.79
C LEU A 21 13.52 -2.50 -1.71
N VAL A 22 14.16 -1.39 -1.38
CA VAL A 22 13.63 -0.40 -0.43
C VAL A 22 12.32 0.19 -0.94
N ALA A 23 12.26 0.57 -2.23
CA ALA A 23 11.02 1.04 -2.84
C ALA A 23 9.92 -0.04 -2.81
N TYR A 24 10.27 -1.28 -3.14
CA TYR A 24 9.35 -2.41 -3.13
C TYR A 24 8.80 -2.67 -1.73
N TYR A 25 9.65 -2.79 -0.71
CA TYR A 25 9.20 -3.06 0.65
C TYR A 25 8.42 -1.91 1.27
N GLY A 26 8.76 -0.66 0.96
CA GLY A 26 7.98 0.50 1.38
C GLY A 26 6.57 0.48 0.81
N LEU A 27 6.43 0.13 -0.46
CA LEU A 27 5.14 -0.04 -1.11
C LEU A 27 4.39 -1.26 -0.55
N PHE A 28 5.08 -2.39 -0.36
CA PHE A 28 4.51 -3.61 0.19
C PHE A 28 3.96 -3.41 1.61
N ALA A 29 4.62 -2.60 2.44
CA ALA A 29 4.11 -2.22 3.76
C ALA A 29 2.75 -1.51 3.67
N SER A 30 2.57 -0.61 2.69
CA SER A 30 1.28 0.06 2.48
C SER A 30 0.19 -0.88 1.97
N VAL A 31 0.57 -1.96 1.26
CA VAL A 31 -0.35 -2.98 0.73
C VAL A 31 -0.83 -3.92 1.84
N MET A 32 0.08 -4.37 2.71
CA MET A 32 -0.20 -5.37 3.75
C MET A 32 -0.69 -4.77 5.07
N GLY A 33 -0.32 -3.50 5.36
CA GLY A 33 -0.47 -2.92 6.69
C GLY A 33 -1.90 -2.88 7.22
N GLY A 34 -2.89 -2.62 6.37
CA GLY A 34 -4.30 -2.52 6.77
C GLY A 34 -5.10 -3.82 6.69
N MET A 35 -4.53 -4.90 6.14
CA MET A 35 -5.28 -6.12 5.78
C MET A 35 -6.01 -6.73 6.97
N ALA A 36 -5.31 -7.01 8.06
CA ALA A 36 -5.88 -7.71 9.22
C ALA A 36 -7.05 -6.92 9.83
N VAL A 37 -6.87 -5.61 10.02
CA VAL A 37 -7.89 -4.73 10.61
C VAL A 37 -9.08 -4.58 9.66
N ALA A 38 -8.85 -4.46 8.35
CA ALA A 38 -9.93 -4.37 7.36
C ALA A 38 -10.80 -5.62 7.34
N LEU A 39 -10.19 -6.81 7.37
CA LEU A 39 -10.92 -8.08 7.39
C LEU A 39 -11.68 -8.31 8.69
N ASP A 40 -11.06 -7.98 9.84
CA ASP A 40 -11.68 -8.13 11.14
C ASP A 40 -12.91 -7.21 11.30
N THR A 41 -12.80 -5.97 10.84
CA THR A 41 -13.89 -4.98 10.90
C THR A 41 -14.98 -5.16 9.84
N THR A 42 -14.86 -6.13 8.93
CA THR A 42 -15.87 -6.43 7.90
C THR A 42 -16.36 -7.87 7.99
N ALA A 43 -15.65 -8.81 7.38
CA ALA A 43 -16.01 -10.23 7.40
C ALA A 43 -16.00 -10.81 8.82
N GLY A 44 -15.07 -10.35 9.69
CA GLY A 44 -15.01 -10.78 11.09
C GLY A 44 -16.23 -10.35 11.89
N GLU A 45 -16.71 -9.11 11.73
CA GLU A 45 -17.94 -8.66 12.38
C GLU A 45 -19.17 -9.42 11.88
N ARG A 46 -19.23 -9.74 10.58
CA ARG A 46 -20.32 -10.52 10.01
C ARG A 46 -20.32 -11.95 10.57
N GLU A 47 -19.18 -12.60 10.65
CA GLU A 47 -19.05 -13.95 11.20
C GLU A 47 -19.44 -14.04 12.68
N ARG A 48 -19.09 -12.97 13.46
CA ARG A 48 -19.46 -12.85 14.88
C ARG A 48 -20.88 -12.34 15.12
N GLN A 49 -21.67 -12.07 14.05
CA GLN A 49 -23.01 -11.49 14.12
C GLN A 49 -23.07 -10.13 14.83
N SER A 50 -21.94 -9.41 14.92
CA SER A 50 -21.85 -8.08 15.53
C SER A 50 -22.20 -6.95 14.57
N LEU A 51 -22.36 -7.24 13.29
CA LEU A 51 -22.79 -6.29 12.27
C LEU A 51 -24.26 -5.87 12.45
N GLU A 52 -25.15 -6.81 12.84
CA GLU A 52 -26.58 -6.53 13.02
C GLU A 52 -26.85 -5.49 14.12
N PRO A 53 -26.30 -5.61 15.37
CA PRO A 53 -26.41 -4.59 16.37
C PRO A 53 -25.87 -3.23 15.92
N LEU A 54 -24.78 -3.21 15.13
CA LEU A 54 -24.20 -1.99 14.60
C LEU A 54 -25.16 -1.28 13.63
N LEU A 55 -25.84 -2.04 12.75
CA LEU A 55 -26.82 -1.52 11.81
C LEU A 55 -28.12 -1.04 12.48
N MET A 56 -28.39 -1.49 13.71
CA MET A 56 -29.55 -1.03 14.52
C MET A 56 -29.27 0.32 15.20
N THR A 57 -28.03 0.82 15.19
CA THR A 57 -27.72 2.16 15.70
C THR A 57 -28.30 3.25 14.81
N PRO A 58 -28.52 4.48 15.29
CA PRO A 58 -29.01 5.60 14.48
C PRO A 58 -27.99 6.13 13.47
N ALA A 59 -26.77 5.58 13.44
CA ALA A 59 -25.71 5.99 12.52
C ALA A 59 -26.05 5.65 11.07
N ARG A 60 -25.67 6.53 10.16
CA ARG A 60 -25.86 6.30 8.71
C ARG A 60 -24.80 5.31 8.20
N PRO A 61 -25.13 4.46 7.20
CA PRO A 61 -24.16 3.52 6.60
C PRO A 61 -22.86 4.19 6.16
N VAL A 62 -22.92 5.43 5.65
CA VAL A 62 -21.74 6.21 5.25
C VAL A 62 -20.87 6.57 6.45
N GLU A 63 -21.46 6.91 7.59
CA GLU A 63 -20.71 7.24 8.83
C GLU A 63 -19.98 6.01 9.37
N ILE A 64 -20.65 4.86 9.36
CA ILE A 64 -20.06 3.59 9.78
C ILE A 64 -18.85 3.24 8.91
N ILE A 65 -19.01 3.27 7.57
CA ILE A 65 -17.91 2.88 6.68
C ILE A 65 -16.76 3.89 6.69
N THR A 66 -17.03 5.18 6.78
CA THR A 66 -15.98 6.21 6.88
C THR A 66 -15.20 6.06 8.18
N GLY A 67 -15.86 5.76 9.29
CA GLY A 67 -15.19 5.47 10.56
C GLY A 67 -14.26 4.26 10.48
N LYS A 68 -14.74 3.15 9.90
CA LYS A 68 -13.91 1.95 9.66
C LYS A 68 -12.74 2.25 8.74
N TRP A 69 -13.00 2.96 7.63
CA TRP A 69 -11.95 3.33 6.68
C TRP A 69 -10.86 4.21 7.31
N ILE A 70 -11.24 5.21 8.09
CA ILE A 70 -10.28 6.06 8.81
C ILE A 70 -9.44 5.22 9.78
N ALA A 71 -10.07 4.34 10.56
CA ALA A 71 -9.36 3.48 11.51
C ALA A 71 -8.34 2.56 10.81
N VAL A 72 -8.75 1.90 9.72
CA VAL A 72 -7.86 1.03 8.93
C VAL A 72 -6.74 1.84 8.26
N SER A 73 -7.04 3.03 7.74
CA SER A 73 -6.06 3.91 7.09
C SER A 73 -5.03 4.44 8.09
N LEU A 74 -5.45 4.80 9.30
CA LEU A 74 -4.53 5.22 10.38
C LEU A 74 -3.62 4.07 10.81
N PHE A 75 -4.16 2.87 10.93
CA PHE A 75 -3.34 1.69 11.24
C PHE A 75 -2.35 1.39 10.11
N ASN A 76 -2.78 1.49 8.85
CA ASN A 76 -1.91 1.33 7.69
C ASN A 76 -0.81 2.40 7.65
N LEU A 77 -1.15 3.67 7.92
CA LEU A 77 -0.19 4.75 8.05
C LEU A 77 0.86 4.43 9.13
N PHE A 78 0.43 3.94 10.28
CA PHE A 78 1.33 3.55 11.37
C PHE A 78 2.32 2.46 10.94
N VAL A 79 1.85 1.42 10.22
CA VAL A 79 2.72 0.36 9.68
C VAL A 79 3.73 0.92 8.68
N VAL A 80 3.31 1.82 7.78
CA VAL A 80 4.22 2.47 6.83
C VAL A 80 5.26 3.33 7.55
N LEU A 81 4.86 4.11 8.55
CA LEU A 81 5.80 4.92 9.35
C LEU A 81 6.82 4.05 10.08
N LEU A 82 6.39 2.93 10.68
CA LEU A 82 7.31 1.97 11.31
C LEU A 82 8.29 1.37 10.30
N THR A 83 7.82 1.05 9.10
CA THR A 83 8.67 0.52 8.03
C THR A 83 9.72 1.55 7.57
N LEU A 84 9.31 2.81 7.37
CA LEU A 84 10.23 3.89 7.01
C LEU A 84 11.24 4.17 8.13
N ALA A 85 10.79 4.16 9.39
CA ALA A 85 11.68 4.28 10.55
C ALA A 85 12.67 3.10 10.61
N GLY A 86 12.21 1.88 10.35
CA GLY A 86 13.07 0.69 10.25
C GLY A 86 14.15 0.84 9.18
N PHE A 87 13.80 1.30 7.99
CA PHE A 87 14.78 1.59 6.93
C PHE A 87 15.78 2.67 7.36
N TYR A 88 15.29 3.77 7.93
CA TYR A 88 16.15 4.84 8.40
C TYR A 88 17.16 4.34 9.45
N LEU A 89 16.70 3.61 10.46
CA LEU A 89 17.55 3.06 11.51
C LEU A 89 18.53 2.03 10.96
N THR A 90 18.08 1.09 10.15
CA THR A 90 18.94 0.06 9.56
C THR A 90 20.07 0.68 8.74
N LEU A 91 19.75 1.67 7.89
CA LEU A 91 20.73 2.31 7.03
C LEU A 91 21.65 3.30 7.78
N ALA A 92 21.17 3.84 8.92
CA ALA A 92 21.99 4.71 9.77
C ALA A 92 23.02 3.91 10.60
N PHE A 93 22.68 2.70 11.03
CA PHE A 93 23.51 1.90 11.93
C PHE A 93 24.24 0.73 11.27
N ALA A 94 23.77 0.23 10.12
CA ALA A 94 24.46 -0.80 9.37
C ALA A 94 25.43 -0.17 8.38
N PRO A 95 26.76 -0.34 8.55
CA PRO A 95 27.72 0.08 7.55
C PRO A 95 27.53 -0.81 6.32
N LEU A 96 26.73 -0.36 5.37
CA LEU A 96 26.67 -1.02 4.07
C LEU A 96 28.06 -0.90 3.42
N PRO A 97 28.60 -1.97 2.82
CA PRO A 97 29.82 -1.88 2.03
C PRO A 97 29.61 -0.79 0.97
N PRO A 98 30.69 -0.08 0.54
CA PRO A 98 30.56 1.01 -0.43
C PRO A 98 29.95 0.48 -1.72
N VAL A 99 28.65 0.60 -1.83
CA VAL A 99 27.83 0.10 -2.96
C VAL A 99 27.83 1.14 -4.08
N GLY A 100 28.97 1.70 -4.43
CA GLY A 100 29.21 2.54 -5.61
C GLY A 100 28.22 3.66 -5.94
N VAL A 101 27.13 3.80 -5.17
CA VAL A 101 26.10 4.82 -5.27
C VAL A 101 26.00 5.51 -3.91
N PRO A 102 26.06 6.84 -3.81
CA PRO A 102 25.85 7.54 -2.55
C PRO A 102 24.37 7.35 -2.13
N PHE A 103 24.15 6.30 -1.33
CA PHE A 103 22.83 5.99 -0.79
C PHE A 103 22.64 6.75 0.52
N LEU A 104 21.94 7.85 0.48
CA LEU A 104 21.59 8.64 1.64
C LEU A 104 20.06 8.54 1.85
N PHE A 105 19.63 7.52 2.61
CA PHE A 105 18.25 7.45 3.06
C PHE A 105 18.12 8.21 4.38
N GLY A 106 17.76 9.48 4.26
CA GLY A 106 17.60 10.40 5.38
C GLY A 106 16.14 10.74 5.68
N ALA A 107 15.93 11.64 6.62
CA ALA A 107 14.60 12.14 6.96
C ALA A 107 13.88 12.78 5.75
N ARG A 108 14.63 13.40 4.85
CA ARG A 108 14.10 14.02 3.62
C ARG A 108 13.54 12.98 2.65
N GLU A 109 14.27 11.89 2.45
CA GLU A 109 13.89 10.77 1.58
C GLU A 109 12.70 10.02 2.18
N SER A 110 12.69 9.79 3.48
CA SER A 110 11.54 9.21 4.20
C SER A 110 10.29 10.07 4.05
N ALA A 111 10.40 11.40 4.13
CA ALA A 111 9.27 12.30 3.89
C ALA A 111 8.77 12.24 2.44
N ARG A 112 9.66 12.16 1.44
CA ARG A 112 9.28 11.98 0.03
C ARG A 112 8.58 10.64 -0.20
N PHE A 113 9.06 9.57 0.43
CA PHE A 113 8.42 8.25 0.40
C PHE A 113 7.01 8.32 0.97
N LEU A 114 6.85 8.94 2.13
CA LEU A 114 5.54 9.10 2.73
C LEU A 114 4.58 9.84 1.81
N ILE A 115 5.00 10.95 1.21
CA ILE A 115 4.19 11.71 0.25
C ILE A 115 3.74 10.81 -0.91
N VAL A 116 4.64 10.04 -1.51
CA VAL A 116 4.30 9.13 -2.62
C VAL A 116 3.35 8.01 -2.19
N LEU A 117 3.46 7.52 -0.94
CA LEU A 117 2.67 6.40 -0.42
C LEU A 117 1.29 6.82 0.13
N ILE A 118 1.05 8.11 0.46
CA ILE A 118 -0.24 8.59 0.98
C ILE A 118 -1.45 8.09 0.18
N PRO A 119 -1.49 8.21 -1.16
CA PRO A 119 -2.65 7.75 -1.93
C PRO A 119 -2.89 6.24 -1.80
N MET A 120 -1.84 5.43 -1.62
CA MET A 120 -1.95 3.99 -1.40
C MET A 120 -2.43 3.67 0.01
N ILE A 121 -1.94 4.42 1.02
CA ILE A 121 -2.36 4.28 2.43
C ILE A 121 -3.87 4.51 2.57
N VAL A 122 -4.45 5.32 1.72
CA VAL A 122 -5.88 5.69 1.73
C VAL A 122 -6.70 4.75 0.85
N MET A 123 -6.19 4.39 -0.33
CA MET A 123 -6.89 3.55 -1.32
C MET A 123 -7.02 2.10 -0.89
N LEU A 124 -5.92 1.48 -0.45
CA LEU A 124 -5.91 0.05 -0.15
C LEU A 124 -6.89 -0.32 0.97
N PRO A 125 -6.96 0.40 2.10
CA PRO A 125 -8.00 0.18 3.10
C PRO A 125 -9.42 0.22 2.53
N ALA A 126 -9.72 1.14 1.64
CA ALA A 126 -11.04 1.23 1.03
C ALA A 126 -11.38 -0.01 0.17
N ILE A 127 -10.40 -0.47 -0.63
CA ILE A 127 -10.55 -1.69 -1.44
C ILE A 127 -10.66 -2.93 -0.55
N LEU A 128 -9.84 -3.04 0.50
CA LEU A 128 -9.87 -4.15 1.44
C LEU A 128 -11.21 -4.23 2.18
N LEU A 129 -11.75 -3.09 2.63
CA LEU A 129 -13.08 -3.02 3.22
C LEU A 129 -14.18 -3.43 2.22
N PHE A 130 -14.04 -3.04 0.94
CA PHE A 130 -14.98 -3.45 -0.10
C PHE A 130 -14.95 -4.97 -0.32
N VAL A 131 -13.78 -5.57 -0.47
CA VAL A 131 -13.62 -7.02 -0.67
C VAL A 131 -14.11 -7.78 0.57
N GLY A 132 -13.73 -7.34 1.77
CA GLY A 132 -14.14 -7.94 3.03
C GLY A 132 -15.65 -7.87 3.27
N SER A 133 -16.31 -6.75 2.90
CA SER A 133 -17.75 -6.59 3.07
C SER A 133 -18.59 -7.47 2.15
N ARG A 134 -18.02 -8.02 1.08
CA ARG A 134 -18.71 -8.95 0.17
C ARG A 134 -18.60 -10.41 0.59
N ALA A 135 -17.64 -10.74 1.42
CA ALA A 135 -17.42 -12.12 1.87
C ALA A 135 -18.41 -12.50 2.97
N ARG A 136 -18.79 -13.77 2.99
CA ARG A 136 -19.72 -14.33 4.00
C ARG A 136 -19.01 -14.78 5.26
N ALA A 137 -17.75 -15.20 5.14
CA ALA A 137 -16.91 -15.69 6.23
C ALA A 137 -15.52 -15.06 6.17
N PHE A 138 -14.83 -14.98 7.30
CA PHE A 138 -13.48 -14.43 7.40
C PHE A 138 -12.47 -15.12 6.46
N ARG A 139 -12.54 -16.46 6.37
CA ARG A 139 -11.66 -17.25 5.49
C ARG A 139 -11.87 -16.93 4.01
N GLU A 140 -13.10 -16.72 3.58
CA GLU A 140 -13.43 -16.32 2.20
C GLU A 140 -12.84 -14.92 1.90
N ALA A 141 -13.03 -13.97 2.83
CA ALA A 141 -12.48 -12.64 2.71
C ALA A 141 -10.96 -12.67 2.61
N GLN A 142 -10.31 -13.46 3.46
CA GLN A 142 -8.86 -13.62 3.47
C GLN A 142 -8.35 -14.20 2.15
N ALA A 143 -9.00 -15.22 1.60
CA ALA A 143 -8.64 -15.79 0.30
C ALA A 143 -8.75 -14.77 -0.83
N ASN A 144 -9.86 -14.05 -0.92
CA ASN A 144 -10.08 -13.03 -1.93
C ASN A 144 -9.06 -11.88 -1.84
N VAL A 145 -8.79 -11.42 -0.62
CA VAL A 145 -7.78 -10.38 -0.38
C VAL A 145 -6.38 -10.89 -0.70
N SER A 146 -6.04 -12.14 -0.37
CA SER A 146 -4.71 -12.70 -0.69
C SER A 146 -4.47 -12.75 -2.19
N VAL A 147 -5.47 -13.09 -3.00
CA VAL A 147 -5.37 -13.04 -4.47
C VAL A 147 -5.18 -11.61 -4.96
N LEU A 148 -5.96 -10.66 -4.43
CA LEU A 148 -5.81 -9.24 -4.77
C LEU A 148 -4.40 -8.74 -4.46
N LEU A 149 -3.91 -9.01 -3.25
CA LEU A 149 -2.60 -8.55 -2.80
C LEU A 149 -1.46 -9.22 -3.60
N PHE A 150 -1.61 -10.49 -3.97
CA PHE A 150 -0.66 -11.17 -4.84
C PHE A 150 -0.56 -10.47 -6.20
N VAL A 151 -1.69 -10.18 -6.86
CA VAL A 151 -1.72 -9.47 -8.14
C VAL A 151 -1.08 -8.07 -8.00
N VAL A 152 -1.44 -7.33 -6.95
CA VAL A 152 -0.90 -5.98 -6.68
C VAL A 152 0.60 -6.02 -6.45
N SER A 153 1.12 -7.02 -5.75
CA SER A 153 2.56 -7.16 -5.46
C SER A 153 3.39 -7.57 -6.67
N LEU A 154 2.78 -8.17 -7.70
CA LEU A 154 3.47 -8.50 -8.94
C LEU A 154 3.80 -7.28 -9.81
N LEU A 155 3.03 -6.19 -9.72
CA LEU A 155 3.21 -5.01 -10.56
C LEU A 155 4.61 -4.39 -10.42
N PRO A 156 5.14 -4.11 -9.22
CA PRO A 156 6.51 -3.60 -9.06
C PRO A 156 7.57 -4.60 -9.51
N VAL A 157 7.32 -5.91 -9.31
CA VAL A 157 8.25 -6.97 -9.74
C VAL A 157 8.36 -6.99 -11.26
N ILE A 158 7.25 -6.88 -11.98
CA ILE A 158 7.23 -6.80 -13.44
C ILE A 158 8.02 -5.58 -13.93
N GLN A 159 7.85 -4.42 -13.29
CA GLN A 159 8.60 -3.21 -13.61
C GLN A 159 10.12 -3.37 -13.40
N LEU A 160 10.52 -4.06 -12.32
CA LEU A 160 11.93 -4.35 -12.05
C LEU A 160 12.59 -5.11 -13.21
N PHE A 161 11.87 -6.05 -13.84
CA PHE A 161 12.39 -6.83 -14.98
C PHE A 161 12.31 -6.10 -16.32
N LEU A 162 11.37 -5.20 -16.51
CA LEU A 162 11.16 -4.53 -17.79
C LEU A 162 12.24 -3.49 -18.11
N GLN A 163 12.92 -2.90 -17.11
CA GLN A 163 14.05 -1.93 -17.21
C GLN A 163 13.97 -0.92 -18.39
N ARG A 164 12.77 -0.66 -18.91
CA ARG A 164 12.55 0.27 -20.04
C ARG A 164 12.32 1.67 -19.52
N LYS A 165 12.61 2.65 -20.38
CA LYS A 165 12.24 4.04 -20.14
C LYS A 165 10.72 4.10 -20.00
N GLU A 166 10.25 4.29 -18.77
CA GLU A 166 8.83 4.24 -18.44
C GLU A 166 8.12 5.48 -19.00
N PRO A 167 7.01 5.32 -19.72
CA PRO A 167 6.26 6.45 -20.24
C PRO A 167 5.51 7.16 -19.09
N ASP A 168 5.28 8.47 -19.24
CA ASP A 168 4.66 9.31 -18.19
C ASP A 168 3.29 8.82 -17.73
N TRP A 169 2.53 8.15 -18.61
CA TRP A 169 1.20 7.63 -18.26
C TRP A 169 1.21 6.49 -17.23
N ILE A 170 2.37 5.87 -16.98
CA ILE A 170 2.50 4.81 -15.96
C ILE A 170 2.16 5.33 -14.56
N ALA A 171 2.32 6.64 -14.33
CA ALA A 171 1.93 7.32 -13.11
C ALA A 171 0.41 7.26 -12.83
N LEU A 172 -0.42 7.02 -13.85
CA LEU A 172 -1.86 6.83 -13.70
C LEU A 172 -2.24 5.44 -13.18
N ILE A 173 -1.36 4.46 -13.30
CA ILE A 173 -1.63 3.10 -12.83
C ILE A 173 -1.30 3.03 -11.34
N PRO A 174 -2.30 2.78 -10.46
CA PRO A 174 -2.05 2.59 -9.04
C PRO A 174 -0.99 1.50 -8.80
N VAL A 175 -0.19 1.65 -7.77
CA VAL A 175 0.95 0.79 -7.44
C VAL A 175 2.15 1.01 -8.36
N SER A 176 1.99 0.89 -9.68
CA SER A 176 3.06 1.09 -10.66
C SER A 176 3.58 2.52 -10.66
N GLY A 177 2.68 3.50 -10.65
CA GLY A 177 3.04 4.91 -10.58
C GLY A 177 3.75 5.27 -9.27
N GLN A 178 3.29 4.74 -8.14
CA GLN A 178 3.96 4.94 -6.87
C GLN A 178 5.35 4.30 -6.86
N TYR A 179 5.49 3.08 -7.37
CA TYR A 179 6.79 2.41 -7.47
C TYR A 179 7.78 3.22 -8.33
N HIS A 180 7.33 3.72 -9.46
CA HIS A 180 8.11 4.61 -10.34
C HIS A 180 8.57 5.88 -9.58
N LEU A 181 7.66 6.58 -8.91
CA LEU A 181 7.97 7.79 -8.13
C LEU A 181 8.89 7.51 -6.93
N LEU A 182 8.74 6.36 -6.27
CA LEU A 182 9.66 5.94 -5.21
C LEU A 182 11.08 5.76 -5.73
N ASN A 183 11.25 5.18 -6.91
CA ASN A 183 12.56 5.03 -7.54
C ASN A 183 13.19 6.40 -7.91
N ILE A 184 12.39 7.36 -8.41
CA ILE A 184 12.85 8.75 -8.65
C ILE A 184 13.31 9.40 -7.33
N ALA A 185 12.52 9.25 -6.26
CA ALA A 185 12.86 9.78 -4.95
C ALA A 185 14.16 9.20 -4.39
N LEU A 186 14.43 7.90 -4.59
CA LEU A 186 15.66 7.23 -4.16
C LEU A 186 16.90 7.66 -4.94
N ARG A 187 16.73 8.05 -6.20
CA ARG A 187 17.84 8.61 -7.01
C ARG A 187 18.18 10.05 -6.62
N GLY A 188 17.46 10.63 -5.64
CA GLY A 188 17.66 12.01 -5.21
C GLY A 188 17.09 13.04 -6.19
N GLU A 189 16.40 12.61 -7.24
CA GLU A 189 15.78 13.47 -8.25
C GLU A 189 14.56 14.19 -7.68
N ALA A 190 14.23 15.36 -8.26
CA ALA A 190 13.01 16.07 -7.88
C ALA A 190 11.77 15.32 -8.38
N LEU A 191 10.78 15.13 -7.52
CA LEU A 191 9.52 14.51 -7.90
C LEU A 191 8.78 15.40 -8.92
N PRO A 192 8.47 14.90 -10.13
CA PRO A 192 7.75 15.68 -11.13
C PRO A 192 6.30 15.87 -10.67
N ILE A 193 5.90 17.13 -10.48
CA ILE A 193 4.58 17.50 -9.93
C ILE A 193 3.44 16.92 -10.77
N ALA A 194 3.58 16.92 -12.09
CA ALA A 194 2.56 16.36 -12.98
C ALA A 194 2.35 14.85 -12.77
N GLN A 195 3.42 14.07 -12.68
CA GLN A 195 3.34 12.63 -12.44
C GLN A 195 2.84 12.34 -11.01
N LEU A 196 3.23 13.15 -10.03
CA LEU A 196 2.72 13.05 -8.67
C LEU A 196 1.20 13.30 -8.64
N ALA A 197 0.71 14.33 -9.31
CA ALA A 197 -0.73 14.60 -9.42
C ALA A 197 -1.50 13.44 -10.09
N MET A 198 -0.95 12.85 -11.16
CA MET A 198 -1.51 11.66 -11.81
C MET A 198 -1.56 10.46 -10.87
N ALA A 199 -0.48 10.23 -10.09
CA ALA A 199 -0.39 9.14 -9.13
C ALA A 199 -1.35 9.30 -7.92
N TYR A 200 -1.88 10.49 -7.67
CA TYR A 200 -2.92 10.74 -6.67
C TYR A 200 -4.33 10.58 -7.24
N LEU A 201 -4.56 10.97 -8.49
CA LEU A 201 -5.87 11.03 -9.10
C LEU A 201 -6.59 9.67 -9.10
N THR A 202 -5.96 8.65 -9.67
CA THR A 202 -6.56 7.31 -9.79
C THR A 202 -6.77 6.61 -8.44
N PRO A 203 -5.84 6.60 -7.48
CA PRO A 203 -6.09 6.02 -6.17
C PRO A 203 -7.21 6.73 -5.39
N LEU A 204 -7.28 8.05 -5.44
CA LEU A 204 -8.35 8.79 -4.78
C LEU A 204 -9.73 8.53 -5.41
N ALA A 205 -9.79 8.44 -6.73
CA ALA A 205 -11.01 8.07 -7.44
C ALA A 205 -11.47 6.65 -7.06
N LEU A 206 -10.55 5.68 -7.01
CA LEU A 206 -10.84 4.31 -6.58
C LEU A 206 -11.26 4.24 -5.10
N THR A 207 -10.66 5.06 -4.24
CA THR A 207 -11.07 5.18 -2.82
C THR A 207 -12.52 5.63 -2.73
N ALA A 208 -12.88 6.73 -3.39
CA ALA A 208 -14.23 7.25 -3.39
C ALA A 208 -15.24 6.24 -3.93
N LEU A 209 -14.90 5.55 -5.04
CA LEU A 209 -15.72 4.50 -5.63
C LEU A 209 -15.92 3.33 -4.67
N ALA A 210 -14.85 2.80 -4.07
CA ALA A 210 -14.90 1.68 -3.14
C ALA A 210 -15.78 2.01 -1.92
N LEU A 211 -15.58 3.16 -1.30
CA LEU A 211 -16.37 3.60 -0.15
C LEU A 211 -17.85 3.79 -0.51
N ALA A 212 -18.14 4.37 -1.67
CA ALA A 212 -19.52 4.51 -2.15
C ALA A 212 -20.20 3.15 -2.38
N LEU A 213 -19.46 2.17 -2.90
CA LEU A 213 -19.99 0.81 -3.11
C LEU A 213 -20.26 0.11 -1.79
N VAL A 214 -19.35 0.20 -0.80
CA VAL A 214 -19.57 -0.40 0.54
C VAL A 214 -20.73 0.29 1.25
N ALA A 215 -20.82 1.60 1.20
CA ALA A 215 -21.95 2.33 1.80
C ALA A 215 -23.31 1.88 1.21
N ARG A 216 -23.35 1.65 -0.11
CA ARG A 216 -24.57 1.10 -0.78
C ARG A 216 -24.88 -0.32 -0.34
N LEU A 217 -23.85 -1.18 -0.14
CA LEU A 217 -24.06 -2.54 0.35
C LEU A 217 -24.64 -2.52 1.77
N LEU A 218 -24.06 -1.74 2.68
CA LEU A 218 -24.54 -1.60 4.05
C LEU A 218 -25.98 -1.01 4.11
N ALA A 219 -26.29 -0.05 3.24
CA ALA A 219 -27.64 0.52 3.16
C ALA A 219 -28.68 -0.52 2.73
N ARG A 220 -28.34 -1.46 1.84
CA ARG A 220 -29.24 -2.55 1.47
C ARG A 220 -29.45 -3.55 2.62
N GLU A 221 -28.38 -3.88 3.33
CA GLU A 221 -28.44 -4.77 4.50
C GLU A 221 -29.25 -4.15 5.64
N SER A 222 -29.15 -2.85 5.89
CA SER A 222 -29.96 -2.15 6.90
C SER A 222 -31.46 -2.17 6.60
N ILE A 223 -31.86 -2.08 5.32
CA ILE A 223 -33.26 -2.21 4.89
C ILE A 223 -33.78 -3.62 5.14
N LEU A 224 -32.97 -4.66 4.89
CA LEU A 224 -33.34 -6.06 5.13
C LEU A 224 -33.40 -6.38 6.62
N ALA A 225 -32.66 -5.67 7.48
CA ALA A 225 -32.67 -5.80 8.93
C ALA A 225 -33.84 -5.08 9.62
N GLY A 226 -34.76 -4.44 8.86
CA GLY A 226 -36.01 -3.88 9.38
C GLY A 226 -35.99 -2.37 9.71
N LYS A 227 -35.14 -1.61 9.02
CA LYS A 227 -35.21 -0.14 9.00
C LYS A 227 -35.94 0.37 7.79
#